data_2f9d65d6610b4a17b16258491382eb19
#
_entry.id   2f9d65d6610b4a17b16258491382eb19
#
_cell.length_a   1.000
_cell.length_b   1.000
_cell.length_c   1.000
_cell.angle_alpha   90.00
_cell.angle_beta   90.00
_cell.angle_gamma   90.00
#
_symmetry.space_group_name_H-M   'P 1'
#
loop_
_entity.id
_entity.type
_entity.pdbx_description
1 polymer ?
#
loop_
_entity_poly.entity_id
_entity_poly.type
_entity_poly.pdbx_seq_one_letter_code
_entity_poly.pdbx_strand_id
1 'polypeptide(L)'
;MKIAVITPVSHLPGIVDLLGTKGEVFLLENGTKEQVRFLLLEKNIDTILCNPNKQGFKIDEQLLIGTNVNLINTCSTGMNHIDCLYCSYKGIKILSLTTDYELIRQLPSTAELAFGLLLDLFRKISEGNSTVKETLQWDYTPFIGHQIKDSIIGIVGYGRLGQMMTQYCKAFGAEVLVYDPYVKAPWVRNVSSLLYLFDTCDAVSLHVHVSDETRGMINNSVLNGKTRYLINTSRGEIVNEEDIIQALRDGRLLGYGTDVITDEFNNVRNSPLLEKENLNLNTIITPHVGGMTIEGQTRAYKWAINKL
;
A
#
# COMPACT_ATOMS: atom_id res chain seq x y z
N MET A 1 -19.65 6.43 -25.08
CA MET A 1 -19.29 6.27 -23.65
C MET A 1 -18.92 7.64 -23.11
N LYS A 2 -19.44 7.99 -21.93
CA LYS A 2 -19.10 9.22 -21.20
C LYS A 2 -18.37 8.86 -19.93
N ILE A 3 -17.11 9.25 -19.85
CA ILE A 3 -16.17 8.79 -18.82
C ILE A 3 -15.88 9.93 -17.84
N ALA A 4 -16.27 9.78 -16.57
CA ALA A 4 -15.77 10.63 -15.50
C ALA A 4 -14.45 10.06 -14.96
N VAL A 5 -13.39 10.83 -15.04
CA VAL A 5 -12.07 10.50 -14.49
C VAL A 5 -11.91 11.22 -13.16
N ILE A 6 -12.02 10.47 -12.06
CA ILE A 6 -12.01 11.01 -10.70
C ILE A 6 -10.70 10.70 -9.96
N THR A 7 -9.65 10.40 -10.71
CA THR A 7 -8.30 10.11 -10.21
C THR A 7 -7.27 10.88 -11.04
N PRO A 8 -6.14 11.30 -10.46
CA PRO A 8 -5.11 12.02 -11.20
C PRO A 8 -4.54 11.18 -12.36
N VAL A 9 -4.63 11.71 -13.58
CA VAL A 9 -4.09 11.11 -14.80
C VAL A 9 -3.29 12.10 -15.64
N SER A 10 -3.48 13.41 -15.42
CA SER A 10 -2.86 14.47 -16.26
C SER A 10 -1.33 14.47 -16.20
N HIS A 11 -0.74 13.92 -15.15
CA HIS A 11 0.70 13.74 -15.01
C HIS A 11 1.25 12.49 -15.73
N LEU A 12 0.37 11.62 -16.26
CA LEU A 12 0.76 10.36 -16.89
C LEU A 12 0.80 10.49 -18.42
N PRO A 13 1.94 10.22 -19.05
CA PRO A 13 2.10 10.42 -20.48
C PRO A 13 1.10 9.61 -21.34
N GLY A 14 0.33 10.31 -22.19
CA GLY A 14 -0.59 9.73 -23.18
C GLY A 14 -1.83 9.04 -22.61
N ILE A 15 -2.12 9.17 -21.30
CA ILE A 15 -3.31 8.57 -20.69
C ILE A 15 -4.57 9.32 -21.07
N VAL A 16 -4.55 10.65 -21.07
CA VAL A 16 -5.70 11.47 -21.46
C VAL A 16 -6.06 11.25 -22.93
N ASP A 17 -5.06 11.18 -23.81
CA ASP A 17 -5.28 10.91 -25.24
C ASP A 17 -5.89 9.52 -25.46
N LEU A 18 -5.38 8.52 -24.76
CA LEU A 18 -5.91 7.16 -24.82
C LEU A 18 -7.37 7.09 -24.34
N LEU A 19 -7.71 7.79 -23.26
CA LEU A 19 -9.10 7.91 -22.78
C LEU A 19 -10.00 8.55 -23.84
N GLY A 20 -9.52 9.60 -24.53
CA GLY A 20 -10.24 10.27 -25.62
C GLY A 20 -10.60 9.33 -26.79
N THR A 21 -9.82 8.26 -27.00
CA THR A 21 -10.16 7.24 -28.02
C THR A 21 -11.32 6.34 -27.62
N LYS A 22 -11.68 6.31 -26.33
CA LYS A 22 -12.75 5.45 -25.79
C LYS A 22 -14.09 6.15 -25.66
N GLY A 23 -14.11 7.49 -25.59
CA GLY A 23 -15.34 8.26 -25.47
C GLY A 23 -15.12 9.70 -25.06
N GLU A 24 -16.20 10.37 -24.68
CA GLU A 24 -16.18 11.73 -24.14
C GLU A 24 -15.66 11.71 -22.71
N VAL A 25 -14.59 12.47 -22.41
CA VAL A 25 -13.87 12.44 -21.16
C VAL A 25 -14.12 13.69 -20.33
N PHE A 26 -14.47 13.51 -19.07
CA PHE A 26 -14.67 14.57 -18.09
C PHE A 26 -13.66 14.38 -16.94
N LEU A 27 -12.65 15.26 -16.89
CA LEU A 27 -11.61 15.21 -15.86
C LEU A 27 -12.07 15.95 -14.59
N LEU A 28 -12.10 15.24 -13.46
CA LEU A 28 -12.36 15.81 -12.15
C LEU A 28 -11.43 15.15 -11.09
N GLU A 29 -10.14 15.35 -11.31
CA GLU A 29 -9.05 14.64 -10.60
C GLU A 29 -8.97 14.90 -9.08
N ASN A 30 -9.50 16.03 -8.63
CA ASN A 30 -9.47 16.46 -7.23
C ASN A 30 -10.86 16.85 -6.72
N GLY A 31 -11.92 16.28 -7.30
CA GLY A 31 -13.30 16.58 -6.92
C GLY A 31 -13.68 15.98 -5.58
N THR A 32 -14.52 16.72 -4.81
CA THR A 32 -15.21 16.15 -3.65
C THR A 32 -16.28 15.16 -4.10
N LYS A 33 -16.81 14.35 -3.16
CA LYS A 33 -17.89 13.40 -3.44
C LYS A 33 -19.12 14.10 -4.06
N GLU A 34 -19.46 15.30 -3.55
CA GLU A 34 -20.59 16.11 -4.04
C GLU A 34 -20.34 16.62 -5.47
N GLN A 35 -19.12 17.09 -5.74
CA GLN A 35 -18.75 17.56 -7.09
C GLN A 35 -18.76 16.42 -8.10
N VAL A 36 -18.26 15.25 -7.71
CA VAL A 36 -18.33 14.05 -8.56
C VAL A 36 -19.78 13.68 -8.81
N ARG A 37 -20.63 13.61 -7.77
CA ARG A 37 -22.04 13.32 -7.94
C ARG A 37 -22.74 14.30 -8.87
N PHE A 38 -22.47 15.61 -8.72
CA PHE A 38 -23.01 16.64 -9.61
C PHE A 38 -22.61 16.38 -11.07
N LEU A 39 -21.32 16.09 -11.31
CA LEU A 39 -20.81 15.77 -12.65
C LEU A 39 -21.50 14.54 -13.25
N LEU A 40 -21.68 13.47 -12.47
CA LEU A 40 -22.31 12.22 -12.92
C LEU A 40 -23.74 12.48 -13.41
N LEU A 41 -24.49 13.31 -12.69
CA LEU A 41 -25.87 13.64 -13.03
C LEU A 41 -25.95 14.64 -14.19
N GLU A 42 -25.22 15.76 -14.15
CA GLU A 42 -25.27 16.83 -15.14
C GLU A 42 -24.86 16.36 -16.54
N LYS A 43 -23.78 15.58 -16.60
CA LYS A 43 -23.23 15.09 -17.90
C LYS A 43 -23.80 13.76 -18.32
N ASN A 44 -24.67 13.16 -17.49
CA ASN A 44 -25.24 11.85 -17.76
C ASN A 44 -24.15 10.79 -18.01
N ILE A 45 -23.22 10.69 -17.06
CA ILE A 45 -22.05 9.82 -17.11
C ILE A 45 -22.47 8.35 -16.99
N ASP A 46 -21.88 7.49 -17.82
CA ASP A 46 -22.10 6.04 -17.79
C ASP A 46 -20.90 5.26 -17.20
N THR A 47 -19.73 5.85 -17.19
CA THR A 47 -18.48 5.18 -16.80
C THR A 47 -17.65 6.03 -15.83
N ILE A 48 -17.15 5.41 -14.75
CA ILE A 48 -16.19 6.04 -13.83
C ILE A 48 -14.82 5.37 -13.97
N LEU A 49 -13.75 6.16 -14.15
CA LEU A 49 -12.37 5.74 -13.98
C LEU A 49 -11.85 6.27 -12.65
N CYS A 50 -11.37 5.37 -11.80
CA CYS A 50 -10.93 5.69 -10.44
C CYS A 50 -9.68 4.93 -9.99
N ASN A 51 -9.13 5.35 -8.84
CA ASN A 51 -8.06 4.67 -8.12
C ASN A 51 -8.18 5.03 -6.63
N PRO A 52 -8.03 4.10 -5.67
CA PRO A 52 -8.26 4.35 -4.25
C PRO A 52 -7.36 5.43 -3.63
N ASN A 53 -6.13 5.56 -4.13
CA ASN A 53 -5.07 6.30 -3.43
C ASN A 53 -5.25 7.83 -3.35
N LYS A 54 -6.16 8.42 -4.11
CA LYS A 54 -6.39 9.88 -4.08
C LYS A 54 -7.80 10.25 -3.66
N GLN A 55 -8.74 9.36 -3.78
CA GLN A 55 -10.16 9.68 -3.82
C GLN A 55 -10.73 10.20 -2.49
N GLY A 56 -10.25 9.68 -1.34
CA GLY A 56 -10.66 10.15 -0.01
C GLY A 56 -12.15 9.95 0.33
N PHE A 57 -12.92 9.25 -0.52
CA PHE A 57 -14.33 8.90 -0.29
C PHE A 57 -14.67 7.56 -0.97
N LYS A 58 -15.71 6.90 -0.46
CA LYS A 58 -16.20 5.64 -1.02
C LYS A 58 -17.15 5.90 -2.19
N ILE A 59 -17.02 5.12 -3.27
CA ILE A 59 -18.00 5.02 -4.36
C ILE A 59 -19.11 4.08 -3.88
N ASP A 60 -20.15 4.67 -3.30
CA ASP A 60 -21.25 3.98 -2.63
C ASP A 60 -22.62 4.38 -3.19
N GLU A 61 -23.69 3.90 -2.55
CA GLU A 61 -25.07 4.24 -2.90
C GLU A 61 -25.29 5.75 -2.97
N GLN A 62 -24.77 6.52 -2.00
CA GLN A 62 -24.98 7.97 -1.96
C GLN A 62 -24.43 8.67 -3.20
N LEU A 63 -23.28 8.21 -3.71
CA LEU A 63 -22.69 8.74 -4.93
C LEU A 63 -23.47 8.31 -6.17
N LEU A 64 -23.93 7.06 -6.23
CA LEU A 64 -24.39 6.41 -7.46
C LEU A 64 -25.92 6.44 -7.65
N ILE A 65 -26.69 6.66 -6.59
CA ILE A 65 -28.16 6.67 -6.69
C ILE A 65 -28.68 7.74 -7.65
N GLY A 66 -29.51 7.34 -8.60
CA GLY A 66 -30.10 8.20 -9.62
C GLY A 66 -29.15 8.61 -10.75
N THR A 67 -27.92 8.07 -10.80
CA THR A 67 -27.00 8.26 -11.92
C THR A 67 -27.19 7.18 -12.98
N ASN A 68 -26.61 7.38 -14.16
CA ASN A 68 -26.61 6.40 -15.26
C ASN A 68 -25.34 5.54 -15.29
N VAL A 69 -24.52 5.60 -14.24
CA VAL A 69 -23.29 4.81 -14.14
C VAL A 69 -23.62 3.32 -14.20
N ASN A 70 -23.06 2.63 -15.17
CA ASN A 70 -23.18 1.19 -15.36
C ASN A 70 -21.81 0.48 -15.35
N LEU A 71 -20.71 1.25 -15.37
CA LEU A 71 -19.35 0.74 -15.37
C LEU A 71 -18.45 1.56 -14.42
N ILE A 72 -17.74 0.88 -13.54
CA ILE A 72 -16.65 1.44 -12.74
C ILE A 72 -15.37 0.69 -13.12
N ASN A 73 -14.35 1.42 -13.57
CA ASN A 73 -13.04 0.87 -13.88
C ASN A 73 -12.02 1.43 -12.89
N THR A 74 -11.55 0.57 -11.98
CA THR A 74 -10.50 0.95 -11.04
C THR A 74 -9.13 0.49 -11.52
N CYS A 75 -8.20 1.44 -11.62
CA CYS A 75 -6.81 1.20 -12.04
C CYS A 75 -5.95 0.60 -10.92
N SER A 76 -6.54 -0.28 -10.10
CA SER A 76 -5.91 -0.88 -8.93
C SER A 76 -6.31 -2.35 -8.75
N THR A 77 -5.58 -3.07 -7.91
CA THR A 77 -5.97 -4.40 -7.43
C THR A 77 -6.88 -4.33 -6.21
N GLY A 78 -6.80 -3.26 -5.38
CA GLY A 78 -7.68 -3.03 -4.25
C GLY A 78 -9.03 -2.45 -4.69
N MET A 79 -10.12 -2.85 -4.04
CA MET A 79 -11.49 -2.39 -4.31
C MET A 79 -12.20 -1.84 -3.06
N ASN A 80 -11.49 -1.59 -1.97
CA ASN A 80 -12.06 -1.14 -0.69
C ASN A 80 -12.79 0.21 -0.79
N HIS A 81 -12.42 1.04 -1.78
CA HIS A 81 -13.03 2.33 -2.09
C HIS A 81 -14.35 2.22 -2.87
N ILE A 82 -14.80 1.01 -3.23
CA ILE A 82 -16.03 0.75 -3.98
C ILE A 82 -16.97 -0.11 -3.13
N ASP A 83 -18.25 0.26 -3.07
CA ASP A 83 -19.29 -0.58 -2.51
C ASP A 83 -19.68 -1.66 -3.51
N CYS A 84 -18.94 -2.78 -3.49
CA CYS A 84 -19.14 -3.89 -4.42
C CYS A 84 -20.52 -4.55 -4.26
N LEU A 85 -21.10 -4.55 -3.03
CA LEU A 85 -22.41 -5.11 -2.78
C LEU A 85 -23.51 -4.27 -3.45
N TYR A 86 -23.47 -2.95 -3.26
CA TYR A 86 -24.38 -2.04 -3.92
C TYR A 86 -24.24 -2.10 -5.46
N CYS A 87 -23.01 -2.09 -5.98
CA CYS A 87 -22.78 -2.21 -7.42
C CYS A 87 -23.37 -3.51 -8.00
N SER A 88 -23.17 -4.65 -7.32
CA SER A 88 -23.74 -5.92 -7.71
C SER A 88 -25.28 -5.89 -7.70
N TYR A 89 -25.87 -5.33 -6.65
CA TYR A 89 -27.33 -5.17 -6.55
C TYR A 89 -27.92 -4.33 -7.69
N LYS A 90 -27.20 -3.28 -8.10
CA LYS A 90 -27.63 -2.37 -9.20
C LYS A 90 -27.20 -2.82 -10.59
N GLY A 91 -26.49 -3.94 -10.72
CA GLY A 91 -25.97 -4.41 -12.00
C GLY A 91 -24.84 -3.54 -12.57
N ILE A 92 -24.17 -2.74 -11.74
CA ILE A 92 -23.02 -1.92 -12.14
C ILE A 92 -21.81 -2.82 -12.26
N LYS A 93 -21.21 -2.89 -13.44
CA LYS A 93 -20.00 -3.68 -13.69
C LYS A 93 -18.78 -3.00 -13.07
N ILE A 94 -17.94 -3.80 -12.41
CA ILE A 94 -16.64 -3.33 -11.90
C ILE A 94 -15.53 -4.03 -12.68
N LEU A 95 -14.61 -3.25 -13.24
CA LEU A 95 -13.33 -3.71 -13.79
C LEU A 95 -12.22 -3.32 -12.83
N SER A 96 -11.33 -4.25 -12.55
CA SER A 96 -10.14 -4.03 -11.71
C SER A 96 -8.94 -4.75 -12.30
N LEU A 97 -7.77 -4.57 -11.70
CA LEU A 97 -6.54 -5.27 -12.10
C LEU A 97 -6.33 -6.59 -11.34
N THR A 98 -7.25 -6.99 -10.47
CA THR A 98 -7.08 -8.13 -9.55
C THR A 98 -6.78 -9.44 -10.28
N THR A 99 -7.38 -9.65 -11.45
CA THR A 99 -7.21 -10.88 -12.26
C THR A 99 -6.16 -10.76 -13.37
N ASP A 100 -5.53 -9.59 -13.52
CA ASP A 100 -4.58 -9.33 -14.60
C ASP A 100 -3.16 -9.74 -14.19
N TYR A 101 -2.96 -11.01 -13.92
CA TYR A 101 -1.71 -11.55 -13.36
C TYR A 101 -0.47 -11.24 -14.19
N GLU A 102 -0.57 -11.21 -15.52
CA GLU A 102 0.56 -10.86 -16.40
C GLU A 102 1.00 -9.40 -16.22
N LEU A 103 0.03 -8.48 -16.09
CA LEU A 103 0.32 -7.08 -15.82
C LEU A 103 0.89 -6.90 -14.42
N ILE A 104 0.19 -7.38 -13.39
CA ILE A 104 0.57 -7.09 -12.01
C ILE A 104 1.94 -7.68 -11.64
N ARG A 105 2.37 -8.78 -12.28
CA ARG A 105 3.72 -9.33 -12.13
C ARG A 105 4.82 -8.37 -12.61
N GLN A 106 4.49 -7.41 -13.46
CA GLN A 106 5.43 -6.42 -14.00
C GLN A 106 5.41 -5.07 -13.23
N LEU A 107 4.74 -5.02 -12.08
CA LEU A 107 4.61 -3.80 -11.25
C LEU A 107 5.39 -3.99 -9.94
N PRO A 108 6.68 -3.63 -9.89
CA PRO A 108 7.53 -3.83 -8.71
C PRO A 108 7.40 -2.74 -7.67
N SER A 109 6.80 -1.60 -7.99
CA SER A 109 6.85 -0.34 -7.22
C SER A 109 6.61 -0.50 -5.72
N THR A 110 5.59 -1.30 -5.32
CA THR A 110 5.29 -1.53 -3.90
C THR A 110 6.39 -2.34 -3.19
N ALA A 111 7.01 -3.31 -3.88
CA ALA A 111 8.12 -4.06 -3.30
C ALA A 111 9.40 -3.21 -3.20
N GLU A 112 9.61 -2.31 -4.17
CA GLU A 112 10.70 -1.33 -4.14
C GLU A 112 10.53 -0.35 -2.98
N LEU A 113 9.30 0.15 -2.73
CA LEU A 113 9.02 0.98 -1.57
C LEU A 113 9.25 0.22 -0.26
N ALA A 114 8.77 -1.03 -0.15
CA ALA A 114 9.01 -1.85 1.04
C ALA A 114 10.49 -2.04 1.32
N PHE A 115 11.29 -2.26 0.30
CA PHE A 115 12.74 -2.37 0.41
C PHE A 115 13.39 -1.02 0.75
N GLY A 116 12.89 0.09 0.20
CA GLY A 116 13.30 1.45 0.55
C GLY A 116 13.06 1.77 2.02
N LEU A 117 11.87 1.42 2.56
CA LEU A 117 11.53 1.58 3.98
C LEU A 117 12.47 0.73 4.88
N LEU A 118 12.79 -0.50 4.47
CA LEU A 118 13.75 -1.34 5.19
C LEU A 118 15.14 -0.69 5.23
N LEU A 119 15.63 -0.18 4.10
CA LEU A 119 16.91 0.52 4.02
C LEU A 119 16.93 1.80 4.87
N ASP A 120 15.86 2.57 4.82
CA ASP A 120 15.74 3.81 5.59
C ASP A 120 15.79 3.53 7.11
N LEU A 121 15.01 2.57 7.60
CA LEU A 121 15.04 2.16 9.00
C LEU A 121 16.40 1.63 9.42
N PHE A 122 17.04 0.76 8.62
CA PHE A 122 18.36 0.20 8.95
C PHE A 122 19.46 1.23 8.96
N ARG A 123 19.39 2.22 8.08
CA ARG A 123 20.44 3.21 7.86
C ARG A 123 20.10 4.59 8.43
N LYS A 124 18.91 4.76 9.04
CA LYS A 124 18.41 6.01 9.64
C LYS A 124 18.48 7.20 8.67
N ILE A 125 18.08 6.99 7.40
CA ILE A 125 18.26 7.97 6.33
C ILE A 125 17.39 9.20 6.57
N SER A 126 16.09 9.00 6.80
CA SER A 126 15.13 10.09 7.04
C SER A 126 15.46 10.85 8.33
N GLU A 127 15.79 10.13 9.41
CA GLU A 127 16.18 10.73 10.70
C GLU A 127 17.43 11.61 10.55
N GLY A 128 18.49 11.07 9.92
CA GLY A 128 19.72 11.81 9.68
C GLY A 128 19.51 13.03 8.78
N ASN A 129 18.72 12.88 7.70
CA ASN A 129 18.39 14.00 6.81
C ASN A 129 17.65 15.13 7.53
N SER A 130 16.64 14.79 8.34
CA SER A 130 15.85 15.79 9.10
C SER A 130 16.74 16.51 10.11
N THR A 131 17.51 15.76 10.91
CA THR A 131 18.39 16.34 11.92
C THR A 131 19.42 17.32 11.31
N VAL A 132 20.10 16.93 10.23
CA VAL A 132 21.09 17.84 9.58
C VAL A 132 20.40 19.11 9.06
N LYS A 133 19.20 19.00 8.47
CA LYS A 133 18.48 20.18 7.94
C LYS A 133 17.94 21.11 9.04
N GLU A 134 17.51 20.54 10.16
CA GLU A 134 16.90 21.30 11.26
C GLU A 134 17.95 21.91 12.18
N THR A 135 19.04 21.19 12.45
CA THR A 135 20.04 21.60 13.45
C THR A 135 21.36 22.07 12.89
N LEU A 136 21.64 21.82 11.60
CA LEU A 136 22.93 22.03 10.93
C LEU A 136 24.10 21.29 11.61
N GLN A 137 23.81 20.29 12.45
CA GLN A 137 24.83 19.45 13.09
C GLN A 137 25.34 18.40 12.12
N TRP A 138 26.66 18.17 12.15
CA TRP A 138 27.36 17.19 11.32
C TRP A 138 28.04 16.15 12.20
N ASP A 139 27.19 15.34 12.87
CA ASP A 139 27.62 14.23 13.74
C ASP A 139 26.94 12.94 13.31
N TYR A 140 27.71 11.91 12.97
CA TYR A 140 27.19 10.61 12.55
C TYR A 140 26.81 9.71 13.73
N THR A 141 27.28 9.99 14.94
CA THR A 141 27.19 9.10 16.10
C THR A 141 25.75 8.64 16.39
N PRO A 142 24.72 9.52 16.38
CA PRO A 142 23.32 9.10 16.61
C PRO A 142 22.76 8.21 15.50
N PHE A 143 23.36 8.23 14.29
CA PHE A 143 22.86 7.58 13.09
C PHE A 143 23.61 6.29 12.74
N ILE A 144 24.36 5.71 13.68
CA ILE A 144 24.95 4.40 13.51
C ILE A 144 23.80 3.37 13.38
N GLY A 145 23.72 2.72 12.23
CA GLY A 145 22.68 1.77 11.87
C GLY A 145 23.24 0.40 11.54
N HIS A 146 22.46 -0.38 10.80
CA HIS A 146 22.77 -1.75 10.41
C HIS A 146 22.96 -1.88 8.90
N GLN A 147 23.66 -2.90 8.47
CA GLN A 147 23.72 -3.33 7.07
C GLN A 147 22.70 -4.45 6.82
N ILE A 148 22.22 -4.58 5.57
CA ILE A 148 21.32 -5.68 5.19
C ILE A 148 22.10 -6.98 5.00
N LYS A 149 23.34 -6.90 4.50
CA LYS A 149 24.19 -8.08 4.35
C LYS A 149 24.35 -8.77 5.71
N ASP A 150 24.22 -10.11 5.69
CA ASP A 150 24.31 -10.99 6.86
C ASP A 150 23.17 -10.82 7.90
N SER A 151 22.15 -9.98 7.62
CA SER A 151 20.92 -9.94 8.42
C SER A 151 19.96 -11.06 8.01
N ILE A 152 19.03 -11.39 8.90
CA ILE A 152 17.95 -12.35 8.66
C ILE A 152 16.65 -11.57 8.46
N ILE A 153 16.07 -11.65 7.26
CA ILE A 153 14.85 -10.93 6.91
C ILE A 153 13.68 -11.92 6.78
N GLY A 154 12.61 -11.68 7.53
CA GLY A 154 11.37 -12.43 7.47
C GLY A 154 10.41 -11.85 6.42
N ILE A 155 9.84 -12.70 5.60
CA ILE A 155 8.78 -12.35 4.64
C ILE A 155 7.50 -13.05 5.06
N VAL A 156 6.45 -12.27 5.35
CA VAL A 156 5.11 -12.77 5.64
C VAL A 156 4.24 -12.63 4.39
N GLY A 157 3.86 -13.76 3.79
CA GLY A 157 3.19 -13.81 2.48
C GLY A 157 4.18 -13.92 1.31
N TYR A 158 4.12 -15.02 0.57
CA TYR A 158 5.01 -15.29 -0.57
C TYR A 158 4.27 -15.18 -1.91
N GLY A 159 3.35 -14.24 -1.98
CA GLY A 159 2.74 -13.78 -3.21
C GLY A 159 3.72 -13.01 -4.10
N ARG A 160 3.21 -12.32 -5.09
CA ARG A 160 4.03 -11.55 -6.05
C ARG A 160 5.02 -10.58 -5.39
N LEU A 161 4.55 -9.74 -4.47
CA LEU A 161 5.38 -8.73 -3.79
C LEU A 161 6.38 -9.38 -2.84
N GLY A 162 5.97 -10.41 -2.08
CA GLY A 162 6.87 -11.15 -1.20
C GLY A 162 8.01 -11.84 -1.95
N GLN A 163 7.73 -12.35 -3.17
CA GLN A 163 8.77 -12.92 -4.05
C GLN A 163 9.77 -11.84 -4.50
N MET A 164 9.30 -10.66 -4.91
CA MET A 164 10.18 -9.54 -5.30
C MET A 164 11.03 -9.07 -4.12
N MET A 165 10.40 -8.84 -2.95
CA MET A 165 11.12 -8.44 -1.74
C MET A 165 12.18 -9.46 -1.33
N THR A 166 11.87 -10.77 -1.45
CA THR A 166 12.83 -11.85 -1.23
C THR A 166 14.05 -11.72 -2.15
N GLN A 167 13.82 -11.44 -3.43
CA GLN A 167 14.91 -11.27 -4.41
C GLN A 167 15.78 -10.06 -4.06
N TYR A 168 15.18 -8.92 -3.67
CA TYR A 168 15.93 -7.73 -3.27
C TYR A 168 16.77 -7.98 -2.02
N CYS A 169 16.20 -8.57 -0.97
CA CYS A 169 16.94 -8.90 0.25
C CYS A 169 18.12 -9.85 -0.04
N LYS A 170 17.91 -10.90 -0.85
CA LYS A 170 18.98 -11.83 -1.25
C LYS A 170 20.05 -11.16 -2.09
N ALA A 171 19.69 -10.25 -3.00
CA ALA A 171 20.67 -9.50 -3.81
C ALA A 171 21.58 -8.62 -2.94
N PHE A 172 21.10 -8.16 -1.79
CA PHE A 172 21.87 -7.43 -0.79
C PHE A 172 22.59 -8.34 0.22
N GLY A 173 22.51 -9.66 0.06
CA GLY A 173 23.24 -10.62 0.89
C GLY A 173 22.59 -10.98 2.21
N ALA A 174 21.28 -10.73 2.38
CA ALA A 174 20.53 -11.21 3.54
C ALA A 174 20.17 -12.69 3.45
N GLU A 175 20.07 -13.35 4.60
CA GLU A 175 19.33 -14.60 4.72
C GLU A 175 17.83 -14.29 4.75
N VAL A 176 17.01 -15.05 4.03
CA VAL A 176 15.56 -14.82 3.97
C VAL A 176 14.80 -16.02 4.50
N LEU A 177 13.90 -15.78 5.45
CA LEU A 177 12.91 -16.73 5.95
C LEU A 177 11.51 -16.33 5.45
N VAL A 178 10.71 -17.32 5.03
CA VAL A 178 9.36 -17.08 4.50
C VAL A 178 8.33 -17.80 5.36
N TYR A 179 7.31 -17.07 5.79
CA TYR A 179 6.07 -17.61 6.34
C TYR A 179 4.93 -17.37 5.37
N ASP A 180 4.41 -18.45 4.80
CA ASP A 180 3.18 -18.46 4.00
C ASP A 180 2.50 -19.83 4.21
N PRO A 181 1.25 -19.89 4.71
CA PRO A 181 0.58 -21.16 4.94
C PRO A 181 0.16 -21.89 3.65
N TYR A 182 0.10 -21.17 2.52
CA TYR A 182 -0.45 -21.70 1.26
C TYR A 182 0.61 -21.93 0.19
N VAL A 183 1.69 -21.12 0.20
CA VAL A 183 2.73 -21.13 -0.83
C VAL A 183 4.07 -21.49 -0.22
N LYS A 184 4.72 -22.50 -0.77
CA LYS A 184 6.12 -22.81 -0.41
C LYS A 184 7.07 -22.05 -1.33
N ALA A 185 7.96 -21.29 -0.73
CA ALA A 185 9.01 -20.55 -1.43
C ALA A 185 10.14 -21.54 -1.81
N PRO A 186 10.45 -21.70 -3.11
CA PRO A 186 11.62 -22.45 -3.53
C PRO A 186 12.90 -21.67 -3.20
N TRP A 187 13.96 -22.36 -2.83
CA TRP A 187 15.32 -21.79 -2.66
C TRP A 187 15.47 -20.80 -1.48
N VAL A 188 14.51 -20.75 -0.56
CA VAL A 188 14.58 -20.04 0.70
C VAL A 188 14.02 -20.89 1.84
N ARG A 189 14.38 -20.57 3.06
CA ARG A 189 13.90 -21.30 4.24
C ARG A 189 12.45 -20.95 4.53
N ASN A 190 11.57 -21.94 4.39
CA ASN A 190 10.16 -21.79 4.80
C ASN A 190 10.00 -22.13 6.26
N VAL A 191 9.21 -21.34 6.99
CA VAL A 191 8.85 -21.58 8.37
C VAL A 191 7.34 -21.76 8.50
N SER A 192 6.91 -22.60 9.44
CA SER A 192 5.51 -22.91 9.66
C SER A 192 4.86 -22.09 10.79
N SER A 193 5.64 -21.27 11.47
CA SER A 193 5.19 -20.47 12.61
C SER A 193 5.56 -19.02 12.42
N LEU A 194 4.56 -18.14 12.52
CA LEU A 194 4.75 -16.69 12.53
C LEU A 194 5.58 -16.26 13.74
N LEU A 195 5.31 -16.84 14.90
CA LEU A 195 6.08 -16.57 16.13
C LEU A 195 7.56 -16.92 15.92
N TYR A 196 7.86 -18.10 15.37
CA TYR A 196 9.25 -18.49 15.07
C TYR A 196 9.93 -17.50 14.09
N LEU A 197 9.20 -16.97 13.11
CA LEU A 197 9.73 -15.95 12.20
C LEU A 197 10.15 -14.70 12.98
N PHE A 198 9.28 -14.18 13.86
CA PHE A 198 9.56 -12.99 14.67
C PHE A 198 10.66 -13.23 15.71
N ASP A 199 10.80 -14.44 16.23
CA ASP A 199 11.87 -14.80 17.17
C ASP A 199 13.24 -14.95 16.51
N THR A 200 13.28 -15.12 15.16
CA THR A 200 14.50 -15.42 14.44
C THR A 200 15.03 -14.23 13.64
N CYS A 201 14.14 -13.46 13.02
CA CYS A 201 14.50 -12.42 12.06
C CYS A 201 14.90 -11.10 12.73
N ASP A 202 15.79 -10.35 12.09
CA ASP A 202 16.16 -8.99 12.50
C ASP A 202 15.11 -7.97 12.04
N ALA A 203 14.51 -8.20 10.86
CA ALA A 203 13.38 -7.43 10.34
C ALA A 203 12.35 -8.33 9.67
N VAL A 204 11.09 -7.88 9.66
CA VAL A 204 9.98 -8.58 9.00
C VAL A 204 9.25 -7.64 8.06
N SER A 205 8.94 -8.12 6.84
CA SER A 205 8.15 -7.40 5.83
C SER A 205 6.86 -8.14 5.49
N LEU A 206 5.75 -7.39 5.49
CA LEU A 206 4.39 -7.94 5.34
C LEU A 206 3.89 -7.78 3.91
N HIS A 207 3.44 -8.90 3.29
CA HIS A 207 2.98 -8.97 1.91
C HIS A 207 1.73 -9.84 1.76
N VAL A 208 0.80 -9.72 2.70
CA VAL A 208 -0.46 -10.48 2.74
C VAL A 208 -1.68 -9.62 2.41
N HIS A 209 -2.77 -10.24 1.97
CA HIS A 209 -4.06 -9.57 1.83
C HIS A 209 -4.81 -9.54 3.16
N VAL A 210 -5.77 -8.63 3.31
CA VAL A 210 -6.69 -8.62 4.45
C VAL A 210 -7.71 -9.74 4.29
N SER A 211 -7.80 -10.58 5.29
CA SER A 211 -8.82 -11.61 5.49
C SER A 211 -9.12 -11.72 6.99
N ASP A 212 -10.09 -12.55 7.36
CA ASP A 212 -10.35 -12.81 8.78
C ASP A 212 -9.15 -13.43 9.49
N GLU A 213 -8.30 -14.20 8.76
CA GLU A 213 -7.10 -14.83 9.30
C GLU A 213 -5.92 -13.84 9.46
N THR A 214 -5.86 -12.81 8.62
CA THR A 214 -4.72 -11.89 8.59
C THR A 214 -4.98 -10.57 9.31
N ARG A 215 -6.24 -10.25 9.62
CA ARG A 215 -6.61 -9.04 10.35
C ARG A 215 -6.05 -9.09 11.78
N GLY A 216 -5.23 -8.09 12.12
CA GLY A 216 -4.59 -7.99 13.43
C GLY A 216 -3.64 -9.16 13.75
N MET A 217 -3.15 -9.87 12.72
CA MET A 217 -2.25 -11.01 12.95
C MET A 217 -0.90 -10.58 13.52
N ILE A 218 -0.50 -9.34 13.30
CA ILE A 218 0.69 -8.75 13.90
C ILE A 218 0.26 -7.97 15.14
N ASN A 219 0.48 -8.54 16.30
CA ASN A 219 0.08 -8.01 17.60
C ASN A 219 1.11 -8.41 18.67
N ASN A 220 0.86 -8.09 19.93
CA ASN A 220 1.76 -8.37 21.05
C ASN A 220 2.20 -9.83 21.14
N SER A 221 1.40 -10.81 20.66
CA SER A 221 1.79 -12.22 20.74
C SER A 221 3.03 -12.56 19.91
N VAL A 222 3.30 -11.81 18.85
CA VAL A 222 4.46 -12.00 17.97
C VAL A 222 5.54 -10.91 18.13
N LEU A 223 5.18 -9.73 18.65
CA LEU A 223 6.10 -8.59 18.80
C LEU A 223 7.07 -8.70 19.99
N ASN A 224 7.06 -9.82 20.72
CA ASN A 224 7.97 -10.07 21.85
C ASN A 224 9.26 -10.79 21.45
N GLY A 225 9.44 -11.08 20.16
CA GLY A 225 10.57 -11.81 19.63
C GLY A 225 11.85 -10.98 19.43
N LYS A 226 12.77 -11.53 18.61
CA LYS A 226 14.02 -10.86 18.22
C LYS A 226 13.83 -9.72 17.22
N THR A 227 12.74 -9.74 16.44
CA THR A 227 12.48 -8.77 15.38
C THR A 227 12.52 -7.33 15.89
N ARG A 228 13.38 -6.51 15.29
CA ARG A 228 13.59 -5.10 15.66
C ARG A 228 12.96 -4.12 14.70
N TYR A 229 12.72 -4.52 13.46
CA TYR A 229 12.17 -3.65 12.41
C TYR A 229 11.00 -4.35 11.72
N LEU A 230 9.93 -3.60 11.49
CA LEU A 230 8.74 -4.09 10.82
C LEU A 230 8.40 -3.20 9.64
N ILE A 231 8.07 -3.80 8.50
CA ILE A 231 7.67 -3.10 7.28
C ILE A 231 6.27 -3.56 6.87
N ASN A 232 5.35 -2.61 6.66
CA ASN A 232 3.99 -2.88 6.22
C ASN A 232 3.62 -2.04 4.98
N THR A 233 3.68 -2.64 3.82
CA THR A 233 3.15 -2.07 2.56
C THR A 233 1.93 -2.85 2.05
N SER A 234 1.27 -3.57 2.94
CA SER A 234 0.08 -4.38 2.66
C SER A 234 -1.20 -3.61 2.93
N ARG A 235 -1.69 -3.66 4.19
CA ARG A 235 -2.85 -2.91 4.68
C ARG A 235 -2.67 -2.61 6.17
N GLY A 236 -3.24 -1.48 6.64
CA GLY A 236 -3.19 -1.10 8.05
C GLY A 236 -3.79 -2.15 8.97
N GLU A 237 -4.89 -2.76 8.56
CA GLU A 237 -5.63 -3.75 9.34
C GLU A 237 -4.86 -5.07 9.61
N ILE A 238 -3.72 -5.30 8.98
CA ILE A 238 -2.87 -6.48 9.23
C ILE A 238 -2.20 -6.40 10.60
N VAL A 239 -1.93 -5.20 11.08
CA VAL A 239 -1.28 -4.95 12.37
C VAL A 239 -2.27 -4.40 13.39
N ASN A 240 -2.02 -4.64 14.66
CA ASN A 240 -2.60 -3.88 15.75
C ASN A 240 -1.71 -2.67 16.00
N GLU A 241 -2.14 -1.46 15.61
CA GLU A 241 -1.30 -0.25 15.70
C GLU A 241 -0.98 0.14 17.15
N GLU A 242 -1.87 -0.11 18.11
CA GLU A 242 -1.61 0.12 19.53
C GLU A 242 -0.46 -0.78 20.04
N ASP A 243 -0.45 -2.05 19.63
CA ASP A 243 0.62 -2.99 19.99
C ASP A 243 1.94 -2.60 19.33
N ILE A 244 1.92 -2.06 18.12
CA ILE A 244 3.12 -1.50 17.43
C ILE A 244 3.67 -0.32 18.22
N ILE A 245 2.81 0.64 18.59
CA ILE A 245 3.18 1.81 19.39
C ILE A 245 3.80 1.38 20.73
N GLN A 246 3.17 0.44 21.42
CA GLN A 246 3.69 -0.06 22.67
C GLN A 246 5.04 -0.77 22.49
N ALA A 247 5.20 -1.55 21.42
CA ALA A 247 6.47 -2.21 21.11
C ALA A 247 7.60 -1.22 20.79
N LEU A 248 7.29 -0.09 20.12
CA LEU A 248 8.24 0.99 19.87
C LEU A 248 8.62 1.72 21.18
N ARG A 249 7.64 2.04 22.03
CA ARG A 249 7.87 2.69 23.34
C ARG A 249 8.72 1.83 24.28
N ASP A 250 8.50 0.52 24.26
CA ASP A 250 9.24 -0.45 25.09
C ASP A 250 10.63 -0.80 24.50
N GLY A 251 10.95 -0.35 23.29
CA GLY A 251 12.19 -0.71 22.58
C GLY A 251 12.23 -2.17 22.10
N ARG A 252 11.10 -2.87 22.09
CA ARG A 252 10.97 -4.20 21.46
C ARG A 252 11.10 -4.08 19.95
N LEU A 253 10.43 -3.10 19.34
CA LEU A 253 10.73 -2.62 18.00
C LEU A 253 11.64 -1.39 18.06
N LEU A 254 12.61 -1.32 17.16
CA LEU A 254 13.48 -0.16 16.97
C LEU A 254 12.99 0.73 15.82
N GLY A 255 12.07 0.25 14.98
CA GLY A 255 11.47 1.03 13.91
C GLY A 255 10.33 0.31 13.19
N TYR A 256 9.38 1.11 12.73
CA TYR A 256 8.25 0.67 11.93
C TYR A 256 8.12 1.52 10.66
N GLY A 257 8.24 0.89 9.49
CA GLY A 257 8.03 1.51 8.18
C GLY A 257 6.68 1.08 7.61
N THR A 258 5.81 2.02 7.32
CA THR A 258 4.49 1.70 6.76
C THR A 258 4.07 2.64 5.65
N ASP A 259 3.41 2.08 4.64
CA ASP A 259 2.75 2.83 3.57
C ASP A 259 1.22 2.88 3.75
N VAL A 260 0.74 2.23 4.80
CA VAL A 260 -0.69 2.03 5.05
C VAL A 260 -0.99 2.15 6.54
N ILE A 261 -2.15 2.69 6.89
CA ILE A 261 -2.62 2.83 8.27
C ILE A 261 -4.06 2.36 8.40
N THR A 262 -4.47 2.13 9.63
CA THR A 262 -5.87 1.77 9.91
C THR A 262 -6.80 2.91 9.50
N ASP A 263 -7.93 2.53 8.87
CA ASP A 263 -9.02 3.45 8.47
C ASP A 263 -8.61 4.55 7.47
N GLU A 264 -7.55 4.35 6.71
CA GLU A 264 -6.98 5.34 5.78
C GLU A 264 -7.98 5.92 4.74
N PHE A 265 -9.02 5.15 4.37
CA PHE A 265 -10.02 5.55 3.37
C PHE A 265 -11.22 6.32 3.95
N ASN A 266 -11.39 6.34 5.28
CA ASN A 266 -12.46 7.08 5.92
C ASN A 266 -11.90 8.29 6.68
N ASN A 267 -11.05 8.05 7.68
CA ASN A 267 -10.45 9.10 8.47
C ASN A 267 -9.06 8.69 9.00
N VAL A 268 -8.03 9.18 8.35
CA VAL A 268 -6.63 8.91 8.74
C VAL A 268 -6.32 9.29 10.19
N ARG A 269 -7.09 10.21 10.78
CA ARG A 269 -6.92 10.64 12.19
C ARG A 269 -7.34 9.57 13.19
N ASN A 270 -8.03 8.52 12.73
CA ASN A 270 -8.38 7.37 13.57
C ASN A 270 -7.17 6.45 13.81
N SER A 271 -6.08 6.60 13.06
CA SER A 271 -4.85 5.86 13.31
C SER A 271 -4.11 6.45 14.50
N PRO A 272 -3.86 5.68 15.56
CA PRO A 272 -3.11 6.14 16.72
C PRO A 272 -1.65 6.46 16.38
N LEU A 273 -1.10 5.96 15.29
CA LEU A 273 0.24 6.31 14.81
C LEU A 273 0.39 7.80 14.46
N LEU A 274 -0.71 8.48 14.11
CA LEU A 274 -0.74 9.90 13.76
C LEU A 274 -1.12 10.82 14.94
N GLU A 275 -1.33 10.29 16.12
CA GLU A 275 -1.52 11.08 17.33
C GLU A 275 -0.23 11.83 17.69
N LYS A 276 -0.39 13.07 18.16
CA LYS A 276 0.73 13.99 18.45
C LYS A 276 1.80 13.36 19.35
N GLU A 277 1.38 12.58 20.33
CA GLU A 277 2.26 11.92 21.31
C GLU A 277 3.08 10.75 20.71
N ASN A 278 2.68 10.25 19.55
CA ASN A 278 3.34 9.15 18.84
C ASN A 278 4.23 9.61 17.69
N LEU A 279 4.16 10.91 17.31
CA LEU A 279 4.95 11.45 16.19
C LEU A 279 6.47 11.41 16.39
N ASN A 280 6.94 11.24 17.62
CA ASN A 280 8.36 11.12 17.95
C ASN A 280 8.87 9.67 17.97
N LEU A 281 7.99 8.69 17.78
CA LEU A 281 8.41 7.30 17.66
C LEU A 281 9.16 7.10 16.34
N ASN A 282 10.08 6.14 16.31
CA ASN A 282 10.81 5.82 15.08
C ASN A 282 9.90 5.11 14.07
N THR A 283 9.05 5.92 13.43
CA THR A 283 8.12 5.49 12.38
C THR A 283 8.42 6.22 11.07
N ILE A 284 8.38 5.49 9.96
CA ILE A 284 8.40 6.07 8.62
C ILE A 284 7.05 5.76 7.99
N ILE A 285 6.24 6.81 7.76
CA ILE A 285 4.88 6.67 7.24
C ILE A 285 4.80 7.36 5.89
N THR A 286 4.44 6.63 4.85
CA THR A 286 4.19 7.17 3.51
C THR A 286 2.68 7.10 3.20
N PRO A 287 2.13 8.07 2.44
CA PRO A 287 0.67 8.18 2.27
C PRO A 287 0.17 7.29 1.12
N HIS A 288 0.31 5.96 1.28
CA HIS A 288 -0.13 4.92 0.36
C HIS A 288 0.41 5.13 -1.08
N VAL A 289 1.72 5.32 -1.18
CA VAL A 289 2.41 5.60 -2.46
C VAL A 289 3.04 4.35 -3.10
N GLY A 290 2.85 3.17 -2.54
CA GLY A 290 3.50 1.94 -3.00
C GLY A 290 3.32 1.63 -4.48
N GLY A 291 2.16 1.96 -5.05
CA GLY A 291 1.88 1.84 -6.49
C GLY A 291 2.13 3.11 -7.30
N MET A 292 2.55 4.22 -6.68
CA MET A 292 2.54 5.57 -7.26
C MET A 292 3.85 5.92 -7.96
N THR A 293 4.30 5.11 -8.90
CA THR A 293 5.40 5.45 -9.83
C THR A 293 4.84 5.80 -11.20
N ILE A 294 5.54 6.66 -11.94
CA ILE A 294 5.13 7.07 -13.30
C ILE A 294 4.98 5.83 -14.20
N GLU A 295 5.96 4.91 -14.16
CA GLU A 295 5.98 3.70 -14.97
C GLU A 295 4.87 2.73 -14.58
N GLY A 296 4.72 2.49 -13.26
CA GLY A 296 3.71 1.58 -12.71
C GLY A 296 2.30 2.06 -13.00
N GLN A 297 2.01 3.34 -12.70
CA GLN A 297 0.71 3.95 -12.99
C GLN A 297 0.43 3.98 -14.49
N THR A 298 1.36 4.46 -15.33
CA THR A 298 1.14 4.52 -16.78
C THR A 298 0.80 3.15 -17.34
N ARG A 299 1.49 2.10 -16.91
CA ARG A 299 1.23 0.72 -17.35
C ARG A 299 -0.13 0.23 -16.87
N ALA A 300 -0.45 0.43 -15.59
CA ALA A 300 -1.71 0.01 -14.99
C ALA A 300 -2.91 0.73 -15.63
N TYR A 301 -2.82 2.04 -15.83
CA TYR A 301 -3.88 2.84 -16.43
C TYR A 301 -4.08 2.50 -17.92
N LYS A 302 -3.02 2.37 -18.71
CA LYS A 302 -3.14 1.89 -20.10
C LYS A 302 -3.85 0.55 -20.21
N TRP A 303 -3.50 -0.37 -19.32
CA TRP A 303 -4.15 -1.68 -19.28
C TRP A 303 -5.62 -1.58 -18.89
N ALA A 304 -5.95 -0.84 -17.84
CA ALA A 304 -7.32 -0.64 -17.40
C ALA A 304 -8.18 0.02 -18.50
N ILE A 305 -7.68 1.09 -19.13
CA ILE A 305 -8.40 1.81 -20.17
C ILE A 305 -8.62 0.92 -21.42
N ASN A 306 -7.69 0.05 -21.74
CA ASN A 306 -7.86 -0.88 -22.87
C ASN A 306 -8.98 -1.90 -22.66
N LYS A 307 -9.45 -2.10 -21.43
CA LYS A 307 -10.64 -2.93 -21.11
C LYS A 307 -11.98 -2.20 -21.35
N LEU A 308 -11.97 -0.86 -21.47
CA LEU A 308 -13.12 -0.06 -21.88
C LEU A 308 -13.39 -0.23 -23.38
#